data_69734044a3eb2c2e8baebf1155c3811a
#
_entry.id   69734044a3eb2c2e8baebf1155c3811a
#
_cell.length_a   1.000
_cell.length_b   1.000
_cell.length_c   1.000
_cell.angle_alpha   90.00
_cell.angle_beta   90.00
_cell.angle_gamma   90.00
#
_symmetry.space_group_name_H-M   'P 1'
#
loop_
_entity.id
_entity.type
_entity.pdbx_description
1 polymer ?
#
loop_
_entity_poly.entity_id
_entity_poly.type
_entity_poly.pdbx_seq_one_letter_code
_entity_poly.pdbx_strand_id
1 'polypeptide(L)'
;MTGSHLPALDAIRGLAILLVTLYRFRLGPDDGMWFEHVYTHVLSLGERGVDLFFVLSGFLITGILFDSKSDRHYFRNFYMRRSLRIFPLYYGVLLGCFVILPIVWPANIQYPFADARELQNWLWLYGVNMRVGWHNDWCFGSFNHFWSLAVEEHFYLIWPLAIFVLSRRSAMNVCVVFGIFALVARIAWLALGGNGLAPEVFTPFQFDALLIGAWLALAARGPGGLAALVPACRLAFPLCLGLLLPEMVLHQRWLTVPST
;
A
#
# COMPACT_ATOMS: atom_id res chain seq x y z
N MET A 1 3.33 28.19 -3.13
CA MET A 1 1.92 27.92 -2.75
C MET A 1 1.97 27.32 -1.36
N THR A 2 1.73 28.13 -0.35
CA THR A 2 1.60 27.73 1.07
C THR A 2 0.48 26.71 1.17
N GLY A 3 0.75 25.57 1.80
CA GLY A 3 -0.03 24.36 1.87
C GLY A 3 -1.54 24.54 2.03
N SER A 4 -2.24 24.74 0.93
CA SER A 4 -3.70 24.64 0.94
C SER A 4 -4.04 23.19 1.23
N HIS A 5 -4.52 22.95 2.43
CA HIS A 5 -5.19 21.72 2.81
C HIS A 5 -6.24 21.40 1.74
N LEU A 6 -6.15 20.25 1.11
CA LEU A 6 -7.08 19.79 0.09
C LEU A 6 -8.08 18.82 0.74
N PRO A 7 -9.25 19.28 1.20
CA PRO A 7 -10.22 18.43 1.92
C PRO A 7 -10.64 17.18 1.12
N ALA A 8 -10.64 17.30 -0.22
CA ALA A 8 -10.93 16.17 -1.10
C ALA A 8 -9.93 15.02 -0.95
N LEU A 9 -8.65 15.30 -0.74
CA LEU A 9 -7.64 14.24 -0.53
C LEU A 9 -7.82 13.52 0.81
N ASP A 10 -8.22 14.25 1.86
CA ASP A 10 -8.51 13.63 3.14
C ASP A 10 -9.80 12.79 3.09
N ALA A 11 -10.81 13.25 2.35
CA ALA A 11 -12.02 12.46 2.11
C ALA A 11 -11.70 11.14 1.37
N ILE A 12 -10.90 11.18 0.31
CA ILE A 12 -10.49 10.00 -0.45
C ILE A 12 -9.64 9.07 0.44
N ARG A 13 -8.77 9.62 1.28
CA ARG A 13 -7.99 8.85 2.25
C ARG A 13 -8.86 8.17 3.28
N GLY A 14 -9.84 8.87 3.83
CA GLY A 14 -10.84 8.31 4.75
C GLY A 14 -11.63 7.18 4.09
N LEU A 15 -12.03 7.35 2.84
CA LEU A 15 -12.70 6.31 2.06
C LEU A 15 -11.81 5.08 1.85
N ALA A 16 -10.54 5.27 1.46
CA ALA A 16 -9.59 4.17 1.29
C ALA A 16 -9.39 3.37 2.59
N ILE A 17 -9.21 4.06 3.72
CA ILE A 17 -9.09 3.42 5.05
C ILE A 17 -10.37 2.67 5.40
N LEU A 18 -11.54 3.26 5.16
CA LEU A 18 -12.83 2.64 5.42
C LEU A 18 -12.99 1.34 4.61
N LEU A 19 -12.68 1.36 3.31
CA LEU A 19 -12.75 0.19 2.44
C LEU A 19 -11.83 -0.93 2.93
N VAL A 20 -10.57 -0.62 3.24
CA VAL A 20 -9.61 -1.60 3.79
C VAL A 20 -10.08 -2.16 5.12
N THR A 21 -10.63 -1.32 6.00
CA THR A 21 -11.11 -1.73 7.33
C THR A 21 -12.31 -2.66 7.20
N LEU A 22 -13.29 -2.32 6.36
CA LEU A 22 -14.47 -3.15 6.11
C LEU A 22 -14.10 -4.51 5.51
N TYR A 23 -13.14 -4.53 4.58
CA TYR A 23 -12.62 -5.77 4.02
C TYR A 23 -11.98 -6.68 5.08
N ARG A 24 -11.22 -6.08 6.01
CA ARG A 24 -10.52 -6.83 7.06
C ARG A 24 -11.38 -7.35 8.17
N PHE A 25 -12.32 -6.54 8.62
CA PHE A 25 -13.24 -6.91 9.70
C PHE A 25 -14.52 -7.55 9.15
N ARG A 26 -14.34 -8.47 8.21
CA ARG A 26 -15.40 -9.31 7.67
C ARG A 26 -16.09 -10.05 8.82
N LEU A 27 -17.21 -9.52 9.28
CA LEU A 27 -18.02 -10.12 10.33
C LEU A 27 -19.16 -10.87 9.64
N GLY A 28 -19.16 -12.19 9.70
CA GLY A 28 -20.29 -13.01 9.32
C GLY A 28 -19.89 -14.45 9.05
N PRO A 29 -20.70 -15.43 9.47
CA PRO A 29 -20.58 -16.80 9.00
C PRO A 29 -20.94 -16.85 7.51
N ASP A 30 -20.38 -17.81 6.81
CA ASP A 30 -20.61 -18.07 5.38
C ASP A 30 -21.92 -18.87 5.25
N ASP A 31 -23.07 -18.20 5.51
CA ASP A 31 -24.39 -18.85 5.57
C ASP A 31 -25.06 -19.01 4.19
N GLY A 32 -24.37 -18.61 3.10
CA GLY A 32 -24.78 -18.83 1.71
C GLY A 32 -25.96 -17.97 1.24
N MET A 33 -26.29 -16.89 1.95
CA MET A 33 -27.37 -16.00 1.56
C MET A 33 -26.95 -15.02 0.44
N TRP A 34 -27.88 -14.67 -0.46
CA TRP A 34 -27.60 -13.85 -1.65
C TRP A 34 -26.96 -12.47 -1.30
N PHE A 35 -27.29 -11.88 -0.17
CA PHE A 35 -26.70 -10.61 0.26
C PHE A 35 -25.24 -10.76 0.70
N GLU A 36 -24.79 -11.97 1.10
CA GLU A 36 -23.39 -12.26 1.41
C GLU A 36 -22.54 -12.23 0.16
N HIS A 37 -23.05 -12.68 -0.99
CA HIS A 37 -22.36 -12.54 -2.25
C HIS A 37 -22.15 -11.07 -2.59
N VAL A 38 -23.20 -10.23 -2.48
CA VAL A 38 -23.10 -8.79 -2.74
C VAL A 38 -22.15 -8.13 -1.72
N TYR A 39 -22.29 -8.47 -0.44
CA TYR A 39 -21.44 -7.99 0.65
C TYR A 39 -19.97 -8.38 0.43
N THR A 40 -19.70 -9.63 0.09
CA THR A 40 -18.35 -10.14 -0.21
C THR A 40 -17.75 -9.42 -1.41
N HIS A 41 -18.54 -9.12 -2.43
CA HIS A 41 -18.11 -8.41 -3.62
C HIS A 41 -17.80 -6.94 -3.37
N VAL A 42 -18.63 -6.26 -2.58
CA VAL A 42 -18.35 -4.87 -2.18
C VAL A 42 -17.11 -4.82 -1.29
N LEU A 43 -16.93 -5.81 -0.42
CA LEU A 43 -15.75 -5.86 0.45
C LEU A 43 -14.46 -6.24 -0.31
N SER A 44 -14.52 -7.02 -1.38
CA SER A 44 -13.33 -7.30 -2.20
C SER A 44 -12.75 -6.04 -2.86
N LEU A 45 -13.56 -4.99 -3.05
CA LEU A 45 -13.06 -3.66 -3.41
C LEU A 45 -12.09 -3.07 -2.36
N GLY A 46 -12.15 -3.56 -1.13
CA GLY A 46 -11.25 -3.14 -0.05
C GLY A 46 -9.80 -3.54 -0.30
N GLU A 47 -9.52 -4.61 -1.04
CA GLU A 47 -8.16 -4.94 -1.49
C GLU A 47 -7.59 -3.80 -2.35
N ARG A 48 -8.38 -3.26 -3.27
CA ARG A 48 -8.01 -2.11 -4.11
C ARG A 48 -7.89 -0.79 -3.31
N GLY A 49 -8.43 -0.77 -2.10
CA GLY A 49 -8.24 0.35 -1.17
C GLY A 49 -6.78 0.56 -0.78
N VAL A 50 -5.96 -0.51 -0.76
CA VAL A 50 -4.52 -0.42 -0.49
C VAL A 50 -3.81 0.28 -1.66
N ASP A 51 -4.15 -0.06 -2.91
CA ASP A 51 -3.57 0.60 -4.08
C ASP A 51 -3.88 2.09 -4.11
N LEU A 52 -5.14 2.45 -3.82
CA LEU A 52 -5.56 3.85 -3.69
C LEU A 52 -4.79 4.57 -2.57
N PHE A 53 -4.58 3.90 -1.45
CA PHE A 53 -3.80 4.43 -0.34
C PHE A 53 -2.34 4.66 -0.72
N PHE A 54 -1.72 3.74 -1.49
CA PHE A 54 -0.36 3.91 -2.01
C PHE A 54 -0.26 5.09 -2.99
N VAL A 55 -1.20 5.24 -3.92
CA VAL A 55 -1.24 6.39 -4.83
C VAL A 55 -1.33 7.70 -4.04
N LEU A 56 -2.22 7.78 -3.05
CA LEU A 56 -2.36 8.96 -2.20
C LEU A 56 -1.11 9.23 -1.37
N SER A 57 -0.47 8.18 -0.85
CA SER A 57 0.78 8.26 -0.08
C SER A 57 1.92 8.80 -0.96
N GLY A 58 2.09 8.23 -2.15
CA GLY A 58 3.05 8.70 -3.15
C GLY A 58 2.84 10.16 -3.54
N PHE A 59 1.58 10.56 -3.76
CA PHE A 59 1.21 11.94 -4.09
C PHE A 59 1.57 12.92 -2.96
N LEU A 60 1.13 12.64 -1.74
CA LEU A 60 1.33 13.53 -0.60
C LEU A 60 2.80 13.66 -0.21
N ILE A 61 3.50 12.52 -0.16
CA ILE A 61 4.92 12.49 0.20
C ILE A 61 5.77 13.23 -0.81
N THR A 62 5.59 12.93 -2.09
CA THR A 62 6.33 13.60 -3.16
C THR A 62 6.05 15.09 -3.19
N GLY A 63 4.80 15.46 -2.92
CA GLY A 63 4.42 16.86 -2.80
C GLY A 63 5.17 17.58 -1.70
N ILE A 64 5.16 17.04 -0.48
CA ILE A 64 5.87 17.59 0.67
C ILE A 64 7.38 17.67 0.39
N LEU A 65 7.96 16.60 -0.14
CA LEU A 65 9.38 16.54 -0.44
C LEU A 65 9.80 17.57 -1.50
N PHE A 66 9.03 17.68 -2.57
CA PHE A 66 9.35 18.61 -3.65
C PHE A 66 9.22 20.06 -3.20
N ASP A 67 8.19 20.39 -2.42
CA ASP A 67 7.95 21.76 -1.91
C ASP A 67 8.99 22.16 -0.86
N SER A 68 9.54 21.21 -0.10
CA SER A 68 10.56 21.44 0.92
C SER A 68 12.00 21.24 0.43
N LYS A 69 12.23 21.03 -0.85
CA LYS A 69 13.54 20.66 -1.42
C LYS A 69 14.65 21.65 -1.12
N SER A 70 14.34 22.93 -0.98
CA SER A 70 15.29 24.00 -0.64
C SER A 70 15.47 24.20 0.87
N ASP A 71 14.78 23.43 1.69
CA ASP A 71 14.88 23.58 3.16
C ASP A 71 16.25 23.09 3.67
N ARG A 72 16.89 23.87 4.53
CA ARG A 72 18.18 23.54 5.16
C ARG A 72 18.16 22.19 5.88
N HIS A 73 17.02 21.81 6.43
CA HIS A 73 16.87 20.59 7.22
C HIS A 73 15.93 19.57 6.53
N TYR A 74 15.97 19.52 5.19
CA TYR A 74 15.10 18.69 4.36
C TYR A 74 14.92 17.26 4.88
N PHE A 75 16.01 16.49 4.96
CA PHE A 75 15.96 15.09 5.40
C PHE A 75 15.52 14.95 6.86
N ARG A 76 16.11 15.76 7.75
CA ARG A 76 15.77 15.74 9.17
C ARG A 76 14.30 16.01 9.40
N ASN A 77 13.75 17.05 8.79
CA ASN A 77 12.36 17.44 8.95
C ASN A 77 11.42 16.36 8.42
N PHE A 78 11.76 15.74 7.30
CA PHE A 78 10.96 14.67 6.72
C PHE A 78 10.97 13.42 7.63
N TYR A 79 12.15 12.87 7.92
CA TYR A 79 12.24 11.62 8.68
C TYR A 79 11.71 11.79 10.11
N MET A 80 12.01 12.88 10.81
CA MET A 80 11.49 13.12 12.15
C MET A 80 9.96 13.15 12.20
N ARG A 81 9.32 13.86 11.27
CA ARG A 81 7.84 13.91 11.21
C ARG A 81 7.23 12.54 10.92
N ARG A 82 7.85 11.73 10.08
CA ARG A 82 7.38 10.37 9.75
C ARG A 82 7.60 9.41 10.90
N SER A 83 8.81 9.35 11.45
CA SER A 83 9.13 8.49 12.58
C SER A 83 8.23 8.79 13.78
N LEU A 84 8.05 10.04 14.15
CA LEU A 84 7.17 10.43 15.27
C LEU A 84 5.68 10.10 15.01
N ARG A 85 5.27 9.99 13.77
CA ARG A 85 3.90 9.64 13.42
C ARG A 85 3.65 8.13 13.41
N ILE A 86 4.63 7.33 12.96
CA ILE A 86 4.45 5.89 12.67
C ILE A 86 5.06 5.03 13.77
N PHE A 87 6.32 5.29 14.14
CA PHE A 87 7.08 4.42 15.02
C PHE A 87 6.51 4.25 16.43
N PRO A 88 5.98 5.30 17.11
CA PRO A 88 5.47 5.13 18.46
C PRO A 88 4.32 4.10 18.51
N LEU A 89 3.38 4.18 17.56
CA LEU A 89 2.28 3.24 17.49
C LEU A 89 2.75 1.86 17.04
N TYR A 90 3.54 1.80 15.96
CA TYR A 90 4.04 0.54 15.39
C TYR A 90 4.85 -0.25 16.41
N TYR A 91 5.92 0.34 16.93
CA TYR A 91 6.76 -0.34 17.90
C TYR A 91 6.09 -0.51 19.26
N GLY A 92 5.16 0.37 19.63
CA GLY A 92 4.33 0.21 20.82
C GLY A 92 3.48 -1.05 20.76
N VAL A 93 2.87 -1.33 19.60
CA VAL A 93 2.10 -2.58 19.35
C VAL A 93 3.03 -3.80 19.42
N LEU A 94 4.20 -3.75 18.76
CA LEU A 94 5.15 -4.87 18.79
C LEU A 94 5.67 -5.13 20.21
N LEU A 95 6.05 -4.10 20.95
CA LEU A 95 6.47 -4.22 22.36
C LEU A 95 5.33 -4.79 23.22
N GLY A 96 4.12 -4.30 23.04
CA GLY A 96 2.95 -4.81 23.74
C GLY A 96 2.72 -6.29 23.48
N CYS A 97 2.66 -6.69 22.20
CA CYS A 97 2.33 -8.04 21.80
C CYS A 97 3.48 -9.04 21.99
N PHE A 98 4.73 -8.67 21.76
CA PHE A 98 5.84 -9.63 21.76
C PHE A 98 6.75 -9.57 22.99
N VAL A 99 6.67 -8.51 23.79
CA VAL A 99 7.48 -8.35 25.02
C VAL A 99 6.60 -8.36 26.25
N ILE A 100 5.60 -7.47 26.32
CA ILE A 100 4.81 -7.29 27.54
C ILE A 100 3.80 -8.43 27.71
N LEU A 101 2.98 -8.70 26.68
CA LEU A 101 1.92 -9.69 26.75
C LEU A 101 2.44 -11.09 27.08
N PRO A 102 3.55 -11.62 26.55
CA PRO A 102 4.07 -12.92 26.95
C PRO A 102 4.46 -13.05 28.41
N ILE A 103 4.78 -11.94 29.09
CA ILE A 103 5.13 -11.94 30.51
C ILE A 103 3.92 -12.13 31.41
N VAL A 104 2.78 -11.53 30.97
CA VAL A 104 1.53 -11.54 31.77
C VAL A 104 0.53 -12.58 31.28
N TRP A 105 0.77 -13.26 30.16
CA TRP A 105 -0.14 -14.23 29.57
C TRP A 105 -0.17 -15.52 30.39
N PRO A 106 -1.37 -16.06 30.70
CA PRO A 106 -1.46 -17.31 31.46
C PRO A 106 -0.82 -18.49 30.73
N ALA A 107 0.02 -19.25 31.40
CA ALA A 107 0.77 -20.38 30.82
C ALA A 107 -0.13 -21.53 30.32
N ASN A 108 -1.34 -21.61 30.82
CA ASN A 108 -2.34 -22.65 30.46
C ASN A 108 -3.21 -22.26 29.26
N ILE A 109 -3.01 -21.07 28.68
CA ILE A 109 -3.78 -20.56 27.51
C ILE A 109 -2.83 -20.39 26.36
N GLN A 110 -3.20 -20.91 25.17
CA GLN A 110 -2.39 -20.73 23.96
C GLN A 110 -2.19 -19.24 23.66
N TYR A 111 -0.96 -18.85 23.42
CA TYR A 111 -0.61 -17.47 23.11
C TYR A 111 -1.15 -17.08 21.72
N PRO A 112 -1.95 -16.00 21.61
CA PRO A 112 -2.67 -15.69 20.37
C PRO A 112 -1.78 -15.27 19.21
N PHE A 113 -0.50 -14.91 19.46
CA PHE A 113 0.45 -14.45 18.44
C PHE A 113 1.69 -15.37 18.35
N ALA A 114 1.54 -16.68 18.67
CA ALA A 114 2.65 -17.62 18.69
C ALA A 114 3.39 -17.68 17.34
N ASP A 115 2.66 -17.84 16.25
CA ASP A 115 3.24 -17.93 14.89
C ASP A 115 4.01 -16.66 14.51
N ALA A 116 3.39 -15.49 14.74
CA ALA A 116 4.03 -14.22 14.47
C ALA A 116 5.26 -13.96 15.36
N ARG A 117 5.28 -14.51 16.58
CA ARG A 117 6.39 -14.38 17.53
C ARG A 117 7.65 -15.08 17.04
N GLU A 118 7.54 -16.24 16.41
CA GLU A 118 8.69 -16.93 15.83
C GLU A 118 9.34 -16.14 14.70
N LEU A 119 8.53 -15.38 13.97
CA LEU A 119 8.96 -14.59 12.82
C LEU A 119 9.08 -13.09 13.13
N GLN A 120 9.03 -12.69 14.40
CA GLN A 120 8.95 -11.28 14.81
C GLN A 120 10.08 -10.40 14.28
N ASN A 121 11.26 -10.94 13.99
CA ASN A 121 12.37 -10.17 13.42
C ASN A 121 11.98 -9.45 12.11
N TRP A 122 11.13 -10.09 11.29
CA TRP A 122 10.61 -9.48 10.07
C TRP A 122 9.67 -8.30 10.35
N LEU A 123 8.92 -8.37 11.45
CA LEU A 123 8.09 -7.26 11.92
C LEU A 123 8.96 -6.09 12.42
N TRP A 124 9.94 -6.36 13.29
CA TRP A 124 10.83 -5.32 13.82
C TRP A 124 11.60 -4.57 12.73
N LEU A 125 11.90 -5.22 11.60
CA LEU A 125 12.69 -4.68 10.48
C LEU A 125 11.86 -4.25 9.27
N TYR A 126 10.54 -4.17 9.39
CA TYR A 126 9.64 -3.87 8.26
C TYR A 126 9.80 -4.85 7.07
N GLY A 127 10.17 -6.11 7.33
CA GLY A 127 10.41 -7.12 6.31
C GLY A 127 9.22 -8.06 6.04
N VAL A 128 8.05 -7.83 6.62
CA VAL A 128 6.86 -8.70 6.54
C VAL A 128 6.50 -9.02 5.10
N ASN A 129 6.47 -8.02 4.24
CA ASN A 129 6.15 -8.15 2.83
C ASN A 129 7.16 -9.03 2.07
N MET A 130 8.45 -8.95 2.42
CA MET A 130 9.49 -9.80 1.83
C MET A 130 9.32 -11.26 2.26
N ARG A 131 9.07 -11.50 3.56
CA ARG A 131 8.85 -12.84 4.08
C ARG A 131 7.62 -13.52 3.48
N VAL A 132 6.50 -12.80 3.43
CA VAL A 132 5.24 -13.29 2.85
C VAL A 132 5.41 -13.61 1.37
N GLY A 133 5.96 -12.68 0.59
CA GLY A 133 6.14 -12.88 -0.85
C GLY A 133 7.16 -13.97 -1.20
N TRP A 134 8.23 -14.12 -0.42
CA TRP A 134 9.25 -15.13 -0.68
C TRP A 134 8.76 -16.55 -0.42
N HIS A 135 8.03 -16.74 0.69
CA HIS A 135 7.56 -18.06 1.11
C HIS A 135 6.14 -18.38 0.64
N ASN A 136 5.47 -17.46 -0.04
CA ASN A 136 4.09 -17.60 -0.52
C ASN A 136 3.11 -18.00 0.60
N ASP A 137 3.26 -17.39 1.77
CA ASP A 137 2.51 -17.75 2.97
C ASP A 137 2.21 -16.54 3.85
N TRP A 138 0.94 -16.42 4.26
CA TRP A 138 0.45 -15.43 5.20
C TRP A 138 0.67 -15.89 6.64
N CYS A 139 1.91 -15.84 7.10
CA CYS A 139 2.38 -16.46 8.35
C CYS A 139 2.36 -15.54 9.59
N PHE A 140 1.88 -14.31 9.49
CA PHE A 140 1.88 -13.37 10.62
C PHE A 140 0.52 -13.19 11.28
N GLY A 141 -0.51 -13.96 10.88
CA GLY A 141 -1.85 -13.88 11.44
C GLY A 141 -2.40 -12.44 11.43
N SER A 142 -2.75 -11.90 12.58
CA SER A 142 -3.29 -10.53 12.71
C SER A 142 -2.33 -9.44 12.22
N PHE A 143 -1.03 -9.72 12.11
CA PHE A 143 -0.02 -8.75 11.65
C PHE A 143 0.26 -8.80 10.14
N ASN A 144 -0.41 -9.70 9.40
CA ASN A 144 -0.22 -9.79 7.95
C ASN A 144 -0.33 -8.43 7.25
N HIS A 145 -1.25 -7.56 7.71
CA HIS A 145 -1.44 -6.24 7.12
C HIS A 145 -0.24 -5.28 7.22
N PHE A 146 0.73 -5.58 8.04
CA PHE A 146 1.94 -4.76 8.14
C PHE A 146 2.79 -4.81 6.86
N TRP A 147 2.46 -5.73 5.92
CA TRP A 147 3.11 -5.79 4.62
C TRP A 147 3.00 -4.47 3.85
N SER A 148 1.83 -3.84 3.85
CA SER A 148 1.62 -2.59 3.13
C SER A 148 2.37 -1.42 3.77
N LEU A 149 2.42 -1.38 5.11
CA LEU A 149 3.22 -0.40 5.83
C LEU A 149 4.72 -0.59 5.57
N ALA A 150 5.20 -1.85 5.46
CA ALA A 150 6.58 -2.13 5.10
C ALA A 150 6.94 -1.60 3.71
N VAL A 151 6.07 -1.77 2.71
CA VAL A 151 6.24 -1.20 1.36
C VAL A 151 6.36 0.33 1.42
N GLU A 152 5.51 1.00 2.20
CA GLU A 152 5.57 2.45 2.37
C GLU A 152 6.89 2.91 3.03
N GLU A 153 7.34 2.22 4.08
CA GLU A 153 8.59 2.58 4.77
C GLU A 153 9.80 2.39 3.85
N HIS A 154 9.82 1.36 3.01
CA HIS A 154 10.86 1.18 1.98
C HIS A 154 10.86 2.34 0.97
N PHE A 155 9.68 2.80 0.56
CA PHE A 155 9.56 3.96 -0.31
C PHE A 155 10.06 5.24 0.39
N TYR A 156 9.66 5.46 1.65
CA TYR A 156 10.09 6.62 2.43
C TYR A 156 11.60 6.66 2.68
N LEU A 157 12.24 5.51 2.72
CA LEU A 157 13.69 5.43 2.88
C LEU A 157 14.43 5.94 1.63
N ILE A 158 13.96 5.61 0.44
CA ILE A 158 14.66 5.85 -0.83
C ILE A 158 14.21 7.15 -1.49
N TRP A 159 12.88 7.42 -1.46
CA TRP A 159 12.28 8.46 -2.27
C TRP A 159 12.72 9.90 -1.92
N PRO A 160 12.97 10.28 -0.65
CA PRO A 160 13.49 11.60 -0.33
C PRO A 160 14.83 11.91 -1.01
N LEU A 161 15.72 10.92 -1.11
CA LEU A 161 16.98 11.07 -1.81
C LEU A 161 16.76 11.28 -3.31
N ALA A 162 15.89 10.51 -3.93
CA ALA A 162 15.55 10.66 -5.34
C ALA A 162 15.01 12.07 -5.66
N ILE A 163 14.06 12.57 -4.86
CA ILE A 163 13.51 13.92 -5.05
C ILE A 163 14.55 15.00 -4.78
N PHE A 164 15.45 14.80 -3.81
CA PHE A 164 16.51 15.77 -3.51
C PHE A 164 17.51 15.93 -4.68
N VAL A 165 17.91 14.83 -5.29
CA VAL A 165 18.95 14.85 -6.34
C VAL A 165 18.36 15.19 -7.72
N LEU A 166 17.19 14.66 -8.05
CA LEU A 166 16.64 14.74 -9.40
C LEU A 166 15.92 16.06 -9.65
N SER A 167 15.99 16.54 -10.90
CA SER A 167 15.10 17.58 -11.39
C SER A 167 13.65 17.08 -11.45
N ARG A 168 12.66 17.96 -11.48
CA ARG A 168 11.25 17.57 -11.60
C ARG A 168 11.02 16.63 -12.81
N ARG A 169 11.57 16.97 -13.98
CA ARG A 169 11.41 16.18 -15.20
C ARG A 169 12.09 14.81 -15.06
N SER A 170 13.30 14.78 -14.50
CA SER A 170 14.02 13.52 -14.27
C SER A 170 13.30 12.63 -13.26
N ALA A 171 12.76 13.19 -12.19
CA ALA A 171 11.96 12.44 -11.21
C ALA A 171 10.68 11.88 -11.85
N MET A 172 9.98 12.64 -12.71
CA MET A 172 8.84 12.13 -13.46
C MET A 172 9.22 10.96 -14.39
N ASN A 173 10.37 11.06 -15.09
CA ASN A 173 10.86 9.96 -15.92
C ASN A 173 11.19 8.72 -15.09
N VAL A 174 11.80 8.89 -13.92
CA VAL A 174 12.05 7.80 -12.97
C VAL A 174 10.74 7.12 -12.53
N CYS A 175 9.69 7.90 -12.23
CA CYS A 175 8.38 7.32 -11.91
C CYS A 175 7.86 6.43 -13.06
N VAL A 176 7.95 6.89 -14.30
CA VAL A 176 7.48 6.12 -15.47
C VAL A 176 8.33 4.87 -15.69
N VAL A 177 9.65 5.00 -15.70
CA VAL A 177 10.57 3.87 -15.95
C VAL A 177 10.42 2.79 -14.88
N PHE A 178 10.40 3.16 -13.60
CA PHE A 178 10.27 2.18 -12.53
C PHE A 178 8.83 1.64 -12.39
N GLY A 179 7.80 2.43 -12.74
CA GLY A 179 6.44 1.93 -12.84
C GLY A 179 6.28 0.87 -13.93
N ILE A 180 6.85 1.11 -15.12
CA ILE A 180 6.88 0.11 -16.21
C ILE A 180 7.71 -1.10 -15.78
N PHE A 181 8.86 -0.90 -15.14
CA PHE A 181 9.70 -1.97 -14.63
C PHE A 181 8.92 -2.85 -13.63
N ALA A 182 8.20 -2.27 -12.67
CA ALA A 182 7.39 -3.01 -11.71
C ALA A 182 6.35 -3.89 -12.40
N LEU A 183 5.64 -3.35 -13.41
CA LEU A 183 4.66 -4.10 -14.19
C LEU A 183 5.31 -5.25 -14.98
N VAL A 184 6.39 -4.98 -15.72
CA VAL A 184 7.11 -5.99 -16.51
C VAL A 184 7.70 -7.07 -15.61
N ALA A 185 8.30 -6.69 -14.48
CA ALA A 185 8.86 -7.63 -13.52
C ALA A 185 7.78 -8.54 -12.90
N ARG A 186 6.60 -7.99 -12.60
CA ARG A 186 5.42 -8.75 -12.11
C ARG A 186 4.95 -9.77 -13.13
N ILE A 187 4.81 -9.35 -14.40
CA ILE A 187 4.41 -10.24 -15.50
C ILE A 187 5.47 -11.33 -15.72
N ALA A 188 6.75 -10.95 -15.76
CA ALA A 188 7.86 -11.90 -15.93
C ALA A 188 7.93 -12.91 -14.77
N TRP A 189 7.74 -12.47 -13.53
CA TRP A 189 7.69 -13.35 -12.35
C TRP A 189 6.63 -14.44 -12.51
N LEU A 190 5.41 -14.05 -12.89
CA LEU A 190 4.31 -14.99 -13.07
C LEU A 190 4.54 -15.91 -14.29
N ALA A 191 5.04 -15.38 -15.39
CA ALA A 191 5.34 -16.15 -16.61
C ALA A 191 6.45 -17.19 -16.39
N LEU A 192 7.38 -16.93 -15.48
CA LEU A 192 8.46 -17.85 -15.09
C LEU A 192 8.03 -18.87 -14.00
N GLY A 193 6.76 -18.91 -13.64
CA GLY A 193 6.24 -19.82 -12.62
C GLY A 193 6.46 -19.35 -11.18
N GLY A 194 6.70 -18.05 -10.98
CA GLY A 194 6.76 -17.47 -9.64
C GLY A 194 5.42 -17.57 -8.91
N ASN A 195 5.47 -17.54 -7.58
CA ASN A 195 4.28 -17.64 -6.74
C ASN A 195 3.36 -16.41 -6.84
N GLY A 196 2.08 -16.57 -6.48
CA GLY A 196 1.05 -15.53 -6.62
C GLY A 196 1.14 -14.40 -5.60
N LEU A 197 1.69 -14.63 -4.39
CA LEU A 197 1.74 -13.60 -3.34
C LEU A 197 2.87 -12.58 -3.55
N ALA A 198 3.98 -12.97 -4.17
CA ALA A 198 5.08 -12.04 -4.43
C ALA A 198 4.65 -10.79 -5.22
N PRO A 199 3.89 -10.91 -6.33
CA PRO A 199 3.35 -9.77 -7.05
C PRO A 199 2.49 -8.83 -6.22
N GLU A 200 1.83 -9.36 -5.19
CA GLU A 200 0.91 -8.60 -4.34
C GLU A 200 1.60 -7.85 -3.20
N VAL A 201 2.76 -8.33 -2.75
CA VAL A 201 3.37 -7.79 -1.53
C VAL A 201 4.80 -7.30 -1.70
N PHE A 202 5.58 -7.78 -2.69
CA PHE A 202 6.96 -7.35 -2.85
C PHE A 202 7.06 -5.86 -3.18
N THR A 203 7.92 -5.18 -2.45
CA THR A 203 8.17 -3.75 -2.62
C THR A 203 8.44 -3.33 -4.06
N PRO A 204 9.32 -3.99 -4.85
CA PRO A 204 9.56 -3.60 -6.23
C PRO A 204 8.32 -3.71 -7.13
N PHE A 205 7.41 -4.64 -6.84
CA PHE A 205 6.18 -4.83 -7.61
C PHE A 205 5.06 -3.86 -7.21
N GLN A 206 5.12 -3.32 -5.99
CA GLN A 206 4.12 -2.42 -5.44
C GLN A 206 4.50 -0.93 -5.57
N PHE A 207 5.71 -0.64 -6.06
CA PHE A 207 6.13 0.74 -6.25
C PHE A 207 5.34 1.46 -7.35
N ASP A 208 4.73 0.76 -8.30
CA ASP A 208 3.95 1.35 -9.37
C ASP A 208 2.86 2.30 -8.85
N ALA A 209 2.05 1.87 -7.87
CA ALA A 209 1.00 2.69 -7.29
C ALA A 209 1.56 3.95 -6.58
N LEU A 210 2.62 3.80 -5.78
CA LEU A 210 3.31 4.92 -5.13
C LEU A 210 3.91 5.90 -6.16
N LEU A 211 4.52 5.37 -7.23
CA LEU A 211 5.13 6.16 -8.30
C LEU A 211 4.10 6.86 -9.19
N ILE A 212 2.92 6.29 -9.40
CA ILE A 212 1.79 6.99 -10.06
C ILE A 212 1.41 8.23 -9.23
N GLY A 213 1.24 8.06 -7.92
CA GLY A 213 0.96 9.18 -7.02
C GLY A 213 2.07 10.23 -7.04
N ALA A 214 3.33 9.80 -7.00
CA ALA A 214 4.50 10.67 -7.08
C ALA A 214 4.54 11.45 -8.40
N TRP A 215 4.29 10.78 -9.51
CA TRP A 215 4.22 11.41 -10.84
C TRP A 215 3.14 12.48 -10.90
N LEU A 216 1.92 12.18 -10.39
CA LEU A 216 0.82 13.14 -10.31
C LEU A 216 1.18 14.37 -9.47
N ALA A 217 1.87 14.18 -8.34
CA ALA A 217 2.33 15.28 -7.48
C ALA A 217 3.31 16.22 -8.21
N LEU A 218 4.24 15.65 -8.98
CA LEU A 218 5.21 16.39 -9.78
C LEU A 218 4.55 17.07 -10.98
N ALA A 219 3.59 16.42 -11.64
CA ALA A 219 2.83 16.97 -12.73
C ALA A 219 1.99 18.18 -12.28
N ALA A 220 1.35 18.07 -11.11
CA ALA A 220 0.58 19.16 -10.49
C ALA A 220 1.42 20.42 -10.20
N ARG A 221 2.74 20.28 -10.09
CA ARG A 221 3.69 21.39 -9.88
C ARG A 221 4.35 21.86 -11.17
N GLY A 222 3.85 21.39 -12.29
CA GLY A 222 4.26 21.84 -13.62
C GLY A 222 3.47 23.00 -14.17
N PRO A 223 3.80 23.47 -15.38
CA PRO A 223 3.01 24.44 -16.13
C PRO A 223 1.59 23.90 -16.35
N GLY A 224 0.58 24.69 -15.98
CA GLY A 224 -0.82 24.29 -16.08
C GLY A 224 -1.39 23.51 -14.89
N GLY A 225 -0.56 23.08 -13.94
CA GLY A 225 -1.00 22.41 -12.70
C GLY A 225 -1.85 21.17 -12.95
N LEU A 226 -2.75 20.87 -12.01
CA LEU A 226 -3.69 19.74 -12.14
C LEU A 226 -4.67 19.90 -13.30
N ALA A 227 -4.97 21.14 -13.71
CA ALA A 227 -5.90 21.39 -14.80
C ALA A 227 -5.40 20.80 -16.14
N ALA A 228 -4.09 20.74 -16.35
CA ALA A 228 -3.50 20.13 -17.53
C ALA A 228 -3.73 18.61 -17.62
N LEU A 229 -4.04 17.95 -16.50
CA LEU A 229 -4.29 16.50 -16.44
C LEU A 229 -5.75 16.13 -16.67
N VAL A 230 -6.68 17.10 -16.56
CA VAL A 230 -8.13 16.85 -16.67
C VAL A 230 -8.52 16.14 -17.97
N PRO A 231 -8.01 16.53 -19.17
CA PRO A 231 -8.37 15.85 -20.41
C PRO A 231 -7.92 14.37 -20.41
N ALA A 232 -6.70 14.10 -19.94
CA ALA A 232 -6.17 12.74 -19.84
C ALA A 232 -6.97 11.89 -18.85
N CYS A 233 -7.33 12.46 -17.68
CA CYS A 233 -8.16 11.77 -16.68
C CYS A 233 -9.57 11.47 -17.20
N ARG A 234 -10.18 12.38 -17.96
CA ARG A 234 -11.50 12.14 -18.57
C ARG A 234 -11.50 10.96 -19.55
N LEU A 235 -10.39 10.72 -20.23
CA LEU A 235 -10.25 9.57 -21.13
C LEU A 235 -9.84 8.30 -20.36
N ALA A 236 -8.90 8.41 -19.44
CA ALA A 236 -8.37 7.27 -18.68
C ALA A 236 -9.43 6.66 -17.73
N PHE A 237 -10.25 7.49 -17.09
CA PHE A 237 -11.23 7.00 -16.10
C PHE A 237 -12.22 5.98 -16.67
N PRO A 238 -12.95 6.22 -17.78
CA PRO A 238 -13.84 5.22 -18.34
C PRO A 238 -13.12 4.00 -18.89
N LEU A 239 -11.89 4.14 -19.43
CA LEU A 239 -11.07 3.01 -19.88
C LEU A 239 -10.66 2.13 -18.70
N CYS A 240 -10.17 2.70 -17.61
CA CYS A 240 -9.83 1.95 -16.40
C CYS A 240 -11.05 1.27 -15.80
N LEU A 241 -12.19 1.95 -15.74
CA LEU A 241 -13.43 1.37 -15.25
C LEU A 241 -13.89 0.21 -16.13
N GLY A 242 -13.79 0.35 -17.46
CA GLY A 242 -14.12 -0.70 -18.41
C GLY A 242 -13.19 -1.93 -18.34
N LEU A 243 -11.95 -1.77 -17.86
CA LEU A 243 -11.03 -2.87 -17.62
C LEU A 243 -11.24 -3.53 -16.26
N LEU A 244 -11.58 -2.76 -15.22
CA LEU A 244 -11.83 -3.28 -13.89
C LEU A 244 -13.11 -4.11 -13.78
N LEU A 245 -14.17 -3.71 -14.47
CA LEU A 245 -15.44 -4.44 -14.41
C LEU A 245 -15.34 -5.90 -14.91
N PRO A 246 -14.72 -6.21 -16.08
CA PRO A 246 -14.49 -7.58 -16.50
C PRO A 246 -13.58 -8.36 -15.54
N GLU A 247 -12.53 -7.74 -15.00
CA GLU A 247 -11.64 -8.39 -14.02
C GLU A 247 -12.43 -8.82 -12.79
N MET A 248 -13.27 -7.94 -12.23
CA MET A 248 -14.13 -8.27 -11.09
C MET A 248 -15.07 -9.45 -11.39
N VAL A 249 -15.66 -9.49 -12.57
CA VAL A 249 -16.58 -10.58 -12.99
C VAL A 249 -15.81 -11.89 -13.23
N LEU A 250 -14.62 -11.83 -13.82
CA LEU A 250 -13.80 -13.02 -14.10
C LEU A 250 -13.18 -13.60 -12.83
N HIS A 251 -12.70 -12.75 -11.94
CA HIS A 251 -12.12 -13.18 -10.65
C HIS A 251 -13.12 -13.98 -9.82
N GLN A 252 -14.41 -13.61 -9.87
CA GLN A 252 -15.49 -14.34 -9.21
C GLN A 252 -15.68 -15.77 -9.75
N ARG A 253 -15.48 -15.99 -11.05
CA ARG A 253 -15.65 -17.34 -11.65
C ARG A 253 -14.59 -18.33 -11.16
N TRP A 254 -13.40 -17.87 -10.79
CA TRP A 254 -12.34 -18.75 -10.27
C TRP A 254 -12.56 -19.14 -8.80
N LEU A 255 -13.24 -18.29 -8.02
CA LEU A 255 -13.56 -18.58 -6.62
C LEU A 255 -14.77 -19.49 -6.45
N THR A 256 -15.60 -19.66 -7.50
CA THR A 256 -16.81 -20.49 -7.47
C THR A 256 -16.62 -21.87 -8.10
N VAL A 257 -15.42 -22.22 -8.57
CA VAL A 257 -15.12 -23.59 -9.04
C VAL A 257 -14.92 -24.45 -7.79
N PRO A 258 -15.82 -25.44 -7.51
CA PRO A 258 -15.61 -26.37 -6.42
C PRO A 258 -14.32 -27.15 -6.70
N SER A 259 -13.44 -27.20 -5.71
CA SER A 259 -12.32 -28.15 -5.72
C SER A 259 -12.90 -29.56 -5.69
N THR A 260 -13.01 -30.18 -6.86
CA THR A 260 -13.31 -31.61 -7.01
C THR A 260 -12.08 -32.43 -6.63
#